data_d7fd409c8da2ae5b75e2f477983b7875
#
_entry.id   d7fd409c8da2ae5b75e2f477983b7875
#
_cell.length_a   1.000
_cell.length_b   1.000
_cell.length_c   1.000
_cell.angle_alpha   90.00
_cell.angle_beta   90.00
_cell.angle_gamma   90.00
#
_symmetry.space_group_name_H-M   'P 1'
#
loop_
_entity.id
_entity.type
_entity.pdbx_description
1 polymer ?
#
loop_
_entity_poly.entity_id
_entity_poly.type
_entity_poly.pdbx_seq_one_letter_code
_entity_poly.pdbx_strand_id
1 'polypeptide(L)'
;MLTMQDIEALAAANAGAFTTEIEPFTIGGRTFETDNEPLIMGVVNRSRDSTYRDSVAPTPADAVRRARILFHQGAHVIDIGAESSRAGGLRVSTHDQIDALIPVVKELSADHVPVSIESYDVDVIRAAVSAGACVVNLTGTHDDDVIFDIIGSAGASLLMCFTPGETVRDELSIRIEADPIP
;
A
#
# COMPACT_ATOMS: atom_id res chain seq x y z
N MET A 1 15.40 -20.66 9.37
CA MET A 1 16.35 -19.88 8.54
C MET A 1 16.43 -20.56 7.20
N LEU A 2 16.19 -19.86 6.09
CA LEU A 2 16.27 -20.45 4.74
C LEU A 2 17.72 -20.83 4.45
N THR A 3 17.94 -22.06 4.00
CA THR A 3 19.26 -22.55 3.57
C THR A 3 19.40 -22.45 2.05
N MET A 4 20.62 -22.57 1.53
CA MET A 4 20.84 -22.64 0.07
C MET A 4 20.15 -23.84 -0.57
N GLN A 5 20.05 -24.96 0.15
CA GLN A 5 19.32 -26.15 -0.30
C GLN A 5 17.80 -25.89 -0.40
N ASP A 6 17.24 -25.12 0.54
CA ASP A 6 15.82 -24.73 0.47
C ASP A 6 15.56 -23.82 -0.75
N ILE A 7 16.47 -22.90 -1.06
CA ILE A 7 16.39 -22.02 -2.23
C ILE A 7 16.48 -22.85 -3.52
N GLU A 8 17.42 -23.81 -3.60
CA GLU A 8 17.57 -24.70 -4.76
C GLU A 8 16.30 -25.55 -4.96
N ALA A 9 15.75 -26.10 -3.88
CA ALA A 9 14.52 -26.89 -3.94
C ALA A 9 13.31 -26.05 -4.39
N LEU A 10 13.16 -24.83 -3.88
CA LEU A 10 12.12 -23.90 -4.30
C LEU A 10 12.26 -23.50 -5.77
N ALA A 11 13.47 -23.20 -6.22
CA ALA A 11 13.74 -22.86 -7.60
C ALA A 11 13.41 -24.03 -8.54
N ALA A 12 13.79 -25.25 -8.17
CA ALA A 12 13.49 -26.46 -8.97
C ALA A 12 11.99 -26.76 -9.02
N ALA A 13 11.28 -26.57 -7.91
CA ALA A 13 9.83 -26.80 -7.83
C ALA A 13 9.02 -25.75 -8.60
N ASN A 14 9.57 -24.55 -8.80
CA ASN A 14 8.89 -23.41 -9.43
C ASN A 14 9.65 -22.90 -10.67
N ALA A 15 10.25 -23.79 -11.45
CA ALA A 15 11.08 -23.40 -12.60
C ALA A 15 10.34 -22.53 -13.61
N GLY A 16 9.02 -22.72 -13.79
CA GLY A 16 8.17 -21.89 -14.64
C GLY A 16 8.06 -20.44 -14.18
N ALA A 17 8.15 -20.18 -12.88
CA ALA A 17 8.04 -18.83 -12.34
C ALA A 17 9.21 -17.92 -12.79
N PHE A 18 10.38 -18.49 -13.04
CA PHE A 18 11.55 -17.73 -13.53
C PHE A 18 11.47 -17.32 -15.00
N THR A 19 10.51 -17.86 -15.74
CA THR A 19 10.27 -17.54 -17.16
C THR A 19 8.98 -16.78 -17.38
N THR A 20 8.24 -16.50 -16.31
CA THR A 20 7.02 -15.69 -16.37
C THR A 20 7.41 -14.22 -16.45
N GLU A 21 7.03 -13.57 -17.53
CA GLU A 21 7.19 -12.12 -17.68
C GLU A 21 6.10 -11.42 -16.88
N ILE A 22 6.48 -10.35 -16.16
CA ILE A 22 5.54 -9.50 -15.45
C ILE A 22 5.09 -8.39 -16.40
N GLU A 23 3.78 -8.31 -16.64
CA GLU A 23 3.23 -7.26 -17.48
C GLU A 23 3.54 -5.87 -16.92
N PRO A 24 4.02 -4.94 -17.75
CA PRO A 24 4.23 -3.56 -17.33
C PRO A 24 2.94 -2.94 -16.80
N PHE A 25 3.05 -2.16 -15.76
CA PHE A 25 1.92 -1.44 -15.17
C PHE A 25 2.23 0.04 -14.96
N THR A 26 1.18 0.85 -14.83
CA THR A 26 1.32 2.31 -14.74
C THR A 26 0.85 2.82 -13.39
N ILE A 27 1.66 3.66 -12.74
CA ILE A 27 1.31 4.39 -11.52
C ILE A 27 1.61 5.87 -11.73
N GLY A 28 0.61 6.73 -11.50
CA GLY A 28 0.79 8.18 -11.58
C GLY A 28 1.31 8.66 -12.95
N GLY A 29 0.94 7.96 -14.03
CA GLY A 29 1.38 8.26 -15.39
C GLY A 29 2.78 7.74 -15.77
N ARG A 30 3.50 7.06 -14.86
CA ARG A 30 4.76 6.40 -15.14
C ARG A 30 4.57 4.89 -15.29
N THR A 31 5.12 4.31 -16.36
CA THR A 31 5.15 2.86 -16.58
C THR A 31 6.34 2.22 -15.87
N PHE A 32 6.12 1.06 -15.26
CA PHE A 32 7.10 0.26 -14.55
C PHE A 32 7.21 -1.12 -15.17
N GLU A 33 8.44 -1.56 -15.40
CA GLU A 33 8.81 -2.89 -15.89
C GLU A 33 9.61 -3.59 -14.78
N THR A 34 8.91 -4.21 -13.85
CA THR A 34 9.51 -4.73 -12.60
C THR A 34 10.42 -5.92 -12.78
N ASP A 35 10.41 -6.57 -13.96
CA ASP A 35 11.43 -7.56 -14.33
C ASP A 35 12.84 -6.94 -14.48
N ASN A 36 12.89 -5.65 -14.82
CA ASN A 36 14.15 -4.93 -15.05
C ASN A 36 14.56 -4.07 -13.86
N GLU A 37 13.59 -3.44 -13.22
CA GLU A 37 13.84 -2.43 -12.16
C GLU A 37 12.81 -2.58 -11.04
N PRO A 38 13.21 -2.70 -9.76
CA PRO A 38 12.25 -2.79 -8.66
C PRO A 38 11.50 -1.47 -8.48
N LEU A 39 10.18 -1.55 -8.26
CA LEU A 39 9.41 -0.42 -7.78
C LEU A 39 9.62 -0.28 -6.27
N ILE A 40 10.05 0.89 -5.83
CA ILE A 40 10.29 1.19 -4.41
C ILE A 40 9.15 2.04 -3.86
N MET A 41 8.46 1.52 -2.85
CA MET A 41 7.42 2.22 -2.12
C MET A 41 7.98 2.73 -0.79
N GLY A 42 7.98 4.04 -0.60
CA GLY A 42 8.34 4.67 0.68
C GLY A 42 7.13 4.72 1.60
N VAL A 43 7.29 4.36 2.88
CA VAL A 43 6.17 4.27 3.83
C VAL A 43 6.21 5.42 4.85
N VAL A 44 5.06 6.06 5.04
CA VAL A 44 4.84 7.12 6.04
C VAL A 44 3.57 6.82 6.82
N ASN A 45 3.71 6.57 8.13
CA ASN A 45 2.60 6.25 9.01
C ASN A 45 2.17 7.45 9.85
N ARG A 46 0.90 7.80 9.77
CA ARG A 46 0.27 8.80 10.63
C ARG A 46 -0.15 8.20 11.97
N SER A 47 -0.35 6.89 12.06
CA SER A 47 -0.65 6.18 13.30
C SER A 47 0.58 6.09 14.20
N ARG A 48 0.39 6.37 15.51
CA ARG A 48 1.48 6.35 16.50
C ARG A 48 1.86 4.94 16.96
N ASP A 49 1.03 3.96 16.71
CA ASP A 49 1.20 2.56 17.11
C ASP A 49 1.69 1.66 15.97
N SER A 50 2.17 2.27 14.88
CA SER A 50 2.80 1.52 13.79
C SER A 50 3.95 0.65 14.30
N THR A 51 4.03 -0.57 13.77
CA THR A 51 5.10 -1.53 14.09
C THR A 51 6.48 -1.01 13.65
N TYR A 52 6.52 -0.31 12.52
CA TYR A 52 7.76 0.31 12.02
C TYR A 52 7.86 1.76 12.51
N ARG A 53 8.50 1.94 13.65
CA ARG A 53 8.62 3.24 14.35
C ARG A 53 9.25 4.34 13.52
N ASP A 54 10.22 4.02 12.68
CA ASP A 54 10.90 5.00 11.85
C ASP A 54 10.01 5.60 10.75
N SER A 55 8.91 4.97 10.41
CA SER A 55 7.92 5.51 9.46
C SER A 55 6.91 6.47 10.09
N VAL A 56 6.87 6.58 11.43
CA VAL A 56 5.86 7.38 12.13
C VAL A 56 6.12 8.88 11.98
N ALA A 57 5.14 9.57 11.44
CA ALA A 57 5.15 11.01 11.25
C ALA A 57 3.88 11.62 11.90
N PRO A 58 3.95 12.10 13.15
CA PRO A 58 2.76 12.43 13.94
C PRO A 58 2.01 13.69 13.47
N THR A 59 2.68 14.60 12.77
CA THR A 59 2.03 15.80 12.22
C THR A 59 1.96 15.75 10.68
N PRO A 60 1.01 16.45 10.02
CA PRO A 60 1.00 16.54 8.57
C PRO A 60 2.32 17.07 8.00
N ALA A 61 2.91 18.09 8.61
CA ALA A 61 4.19 18.65 8.19
C ALA A 61 5.34 17.63 8.29
N ASP A 62 5.37 16.80 9.34
CA ASP A 62 6.36 15.72 9.45
C ASP A 62 6.16 14.67 8.36
N ALA A 63 4.90 14.33 8.06
CA ALA A 63 4.57 13.36 7.01
C ALA A 63 5.01 13.86 5.62
N VAL A 64 4.69 15.09 5.28
CA VAL A 64 5.12 15.71 4.03
C VAL A 64 6.65 15.77 3.93
N ARG A 65 7.31 16.24 4.98
CA ARG A 65 8.78 16.30 5.01
C ARG A 65 9.41 14.93 4.82
N ARG A 66 8.90 13.89 5.51
CA ARG A 66 9.40 12.53 5.38
C ARG A 66 9.13 11.95 4.00
N ALA A 67 7.95 12.16 3.46
CA ALA A 67 7.59 11.73 2.11
C ALA A 67 8.54 12.31 1.06
N ARG A 68 8.80 13.62 1.12
CA ARG A 68 9.77 14.29 0.23
C ARG A 68 11.17 13.69 0.36
N ILE A 69 11.64 13.41 1.57
CA ILE A 69 12.95 12.77 1.79
C ILE A 69 12.99 11.40 1.12
N LEU A 70 11.98 10.53 1.37
CA LEU A 70 11.93 9.20 0.78
C LEU A 70 11.86 9.26 -0.76
N PHE A 71 11.08 10.18 -1.31
CA PHE A 71 10.98 10.39 -2.75
C PHE A 71 12.33 10.82 -3.35
N HIS A 72 13.04 11.75 -2.72
CA HIS A 72 14.38 12.16 -3.16
C HIS A 72 15.45 11.07 -2.95
N GLN A 73 15.21 10.11 -2.06
CA GLN A 73 16.07 8.94 -1.85
C GLN A 73 15.80 7.81 -2.86
N GLY A 74 14.84 7.98 -3.76
CA GLY A 74 14.57 7.02 -4.84
C GLY A 74 13.28 6.22 -4.66
N ALA A 75 12.42 6.54 -3.70
CA ALA A 75 11.07 5.97 -3.69
C ALA A 75 10.28 6.45 -4.91
N HIS A 76 9.57 5.54 -5.56
CA HIS A 76 8.78 5.84 -6.75
C HIS A 76 7.34 6.26 -6.40
N VAL A 77 6.84 5.76 -5.26
CA VAL A 77 5.53 6.08 -4.71
C VAL A 77 5.64 6.17 -3.20
N ILE A 78 4.83 7.02 -2.57
CA ILE A 78 4.79 7.16 -1.11
C ILE A 78 3.46 6.64 -0.61
N ASP A 79 3.50 5.59 0.21
CA ASP A 79 2.33 4.98 0.84
C ASP A 79 2.08 5.60 2.21
N ILE A 80 0.84 6.06 2.42
CA ILE A 80 0.47 6.78 3.64
C ILE A 80 -0.75 6.11 4.26
N GLY A 81 -0.60 5.65 5.52
CA GLY A 81 -1.67 5.09 6.33
C GLY A 81 -1.94 5.89 7.59
N ALA A 82 -3.20 6.01 8.01
CA ALA A 82 -3.60 6.68 9.25
C ALA A 82 -3.99 5.70 10.37
N GLU A 83 -4.29 4.47 10.04
CA GLU A 83 -4.59 3.42 11.00
C GLU A 83 -3.50 2.33 10.93
N SER A 84 -3.12 1.77 12.07
CA SER A 84 -2.14 0.68 12.11
C SER A 84 -2.75 -0.63 11.60
N SER A 85 -2.06 -1.33 10.73
CA SER A 85 -2.42 -2.69 10.27
C SER A 85 -2.20 -3.77 11.34
N ARG A 86 -1.68 -3.41 12.51
CA ARG A 86 -1.42 -4.32 13.61
C ARG A 86 -2.71 -4.88 14.20
N ALA A 87 -2.78 -6.21 14.39
CA ALA A 87 -3.84 -6.84 15.16
C ALA A 87 -3.92 -6.24 16.59
N GLY A 88 -5.14 -5.86 17.01
CA GLY A 88 -5.35 -5.20 18.31
C GLY A 88 -4.84 -3.76 18.42
N GLY A 89 -4.37 -3.13 17.35
CA GLY A 89 -4.04 -1.71 17.31
C GLY A 89 -5.28 -0.81 17.55
N LEU A 90 -5.05 0.45 17.89
CA LEU A 90 -6.14 1.42 18.08
C LEU A 90 -6.91 1.62 16.77
N ARG A 91 -8.25 1.67 16.88
CA ARG A 91 -9.09 2.07 15.76
C ARG A 91 -9.08 3.58 15.63
N VAL A 92 -8.99 4.04 14.38
CA VAL A 92 -9.07 5.46 14.03
C VAL A 92 -10.38 5.69 13.27
N SER A 93 -11.17 6.67 13.68
CA SER A 93 -12.43 6.95 12.99
C SER A 93 -12.19 7.39 11.56
N THR A 94 -13.16 7.15 10.66
CA THR A 94 -13.13 7.63 9.28
C THR A 94 -12.81 9.12 9.19
N HIS A 95 -13.45 9.93 10.04
CA HIS A 95 -13.23 11.37 10.11
C HIS A 95 -11.78 11.71 10.47
N ASP A 96 -11.25 11.09 11.52
CA ASP A 96 -9.87 11.34 11.97
C ASP A 96 -8.84 10.86 10.93
N GLN A 97 -9.12 9.76 10.21
CA GLN A 97 -8.28 9.31 9.10
C GLN A 97 -8.27 10.34 7.96
N ILE A 98 -9.44 10.84 7.56
CA ILE A 98 -9.56 11.88 6.53
C ILE A 98 -8.79 13.14 6.94
N ASP A 99 -8.98 13.63 8.16
CA ASP A 99 -8.28 14.81 8.68
C ASP A 99 -6.76 14.64 8.74
N ALA A 100 -6.30 13.42 9.02
CA ALA A 100 -4.87 13.12 9.07
C ALA A 100 -4.23 13.00 7.68
N LEU A 101 -4.96 12.45 6.70
CA LEU A 101 -4.40 12.07 5.39
C LEU A 101 -4.55 13.17 4.33
N ILE A 102 -5.74 13.78 4.23
CA ILE A 102 -6.05 14.63 3.08
C ILE A 102 -5.15 15.85 2.94
N PRO A 103 -4.76 16.58 4.00
CA PRO A 103 -3.80 17.67 3.87
C PRO A 103 -2.45 17.21 3.30
N VAL A 104 -1.99 16.01 3.71
CA VAL A 104 -0.70 15.44 3.25
C VAL A 104 -0.79 15.04 1.79
N VAL A 105 -1.88 14.34 1.41
CA VAL A 105 -2.10 13.93 0.00
C VAL A 105 -2.12 15.15 -0.92
N LYS A 106 -2.88 16.19 -0.58
CA LYS A 106 -2.97 17.41 -1.39
C LYS A 106 -1.62 18.08 -1.60
N GLU A 107 -0.82 18.19 -0.54
CA GLU A 107 0.48 18.84 -0.62
C GLU A 107 1.46 18.03 -1.47
N LEU A 108 1.52 16.71 -1.26
CA LEU A 108 2.40 15.83 -2.03
C LEU A 108 1.98 15.73 -3.51
N SER A 109 0.67 15.67 -3.77
CA SER A 109 0.14 15.67 -5.14
C SER A 109 0.47 16.97 -5.88
N ALA A 110 0.41 18.13 -5.19
CA ALA A 110 0.83 19.40 -5.75
C ALA A 110 2.33 19.45 -6.10
N ASP A 111 3.15 18.69 -5.36
CA ASP A 111 4.58 18.50 -5.63
C ASP A 111 4.86 17.42 -6.69
N HIS A 112 3.84 16.84 -7.30
CA HIS A 112 3.95 15.72 -8.25
C HIS A 112 4.60 14.48 -7.66
N VAL A 113 4.52 14.27 -6.35
CA VAL A 113 4.91 13.03 -5.69
C VAL A 113 3.76 12.03 -5.81
N PRO A 114 3.97 10.84 -6.43
CA PRO A 114 2.94 9.81 -6.48
C PRO A 114 2.60 9.31 -5.08
N VAL A 115 1.30 9.37 -4.72
CA VAL A 115 0.80 9.00 -3.40
C VAL A 115 -0.06 7.76 -3.48
N SER A 116 0.24 6.78 -2.64
CA SER A 116 -0.58 5.62 -2.29
C SER A 116 -1.26 5.87 -0.95
N ILE A 117 -2.49 5.42 -0.80
CA ILE A 117 -3.22 5.44 0.46
C ILE A 117 -3.50 4.02 0.92
N GLU A 118 -3.00 3.67 2.12
CA GLU A 118 -3.38 2.44 2.81
C GLU A 118 -4.71 2.66 3.54
N SER A 119 -5.74 1.99 3.10
CA SER A 119 -7.05 1.98 3.76
C SER A 119 -7.93 0.86 3.22
N TYR A 120 -8.99 0.51 3.99
CA TYR A 120 -10.13 -0.32 3.59
C TYR A 120 -11.47 0.42 3.79
N ASP A 121 -11.43 1.68 4.21
CA ASP A 121 -12.60 2.51 4.42
C ASP A 121 -12.95 3.27 3.13
N VAL A 122 -14.17 3.05 2.63
CA VAL A 122 -14.68 3.61 1.37
C VAL A 122 -14.60 5.15 1.33
N ASP A 123 -14.95 5.81 2.44
CA ASP A 123 -14.99 7.26 2.48
C ASP A 123 -13.59 7.87 2.58
N VAL A 124 -12.66 7.20 3.28
CA VAL A 124 -11.24 7.57 3.31
C VAL A 124 -10.64 7.44 1.90
N ILE A 125 -10.87 6.31 1.23
CA ILE A 125 -10.38 6.05 -0.14
C ILE A 125 -10.92 7.10 -1.10
N ARG A 126 -12.24 7.35 -1.07
CA ARG A 126 -12.90 8.37 -1.90
C ARG A 126 -12.29 9.76 -1.71
N ALA A 127 -12.12 10.17 -0.46
CA ALA A 127 -11.53 11.46 -0.12
C ALA A 127 -10.08 11.57 -0.60
N ALA A 128 -9.29 10.51 -0.40
CA ALA A 128 -7.87 10.50 -0.76
C ALA A 128 -7.66 10.54 -2.28
N VAL A 129 -8.41 9.74 -3.04
CA VAL A 129 -8.35 9.75 -4.51
C VAL A 129 -8.80 11.10 -5.06
N SER A 130 -9.88 11.69 -4.51
CA SER A 130 -10.31 13.05 -4.85
C SER A 130 -9.29 14.13 -4.53
N ALA A 131 -8.42 13.88 -3.55
CA ALA A 131 -7.34 14.79 -3.15
C ALA A 131 -6.05 14.62 -3.99
N GLY A 132 -5.99 13.60 -4.86
CA GLY A 132 -4.88 13.36 -5.77
C GLY A 132 -4.05 12.11 -5.48
N ALA A 133 -4.48 11.22 -4.60
CA ALA A 133 -3.87 9.90 -4.48
C ALA A 133 -4.06 9.12 -5.79
N CYS A 134 -2.98 8.53 -6.31
CA CYS A 134 -2.98 7.81 -7.58
C CYS A 134 -2.89 6.28 -7.39
N VAL A 135 -2.75 5.82 -6.15
CA VAL A 135 -2.76 4.39 -5.77
C VAL A 135 -3.62 4.21 -4.53
N VAL A 136 -4.37 3.13 -4.50
CA VAL A 136 -5.04 2.63 -3.29
C VAL A 136 -4.37 1.31 -2.89
N ASN A 137 -3.78 1.27 -1.71
CA ASN A 137 -3.26 0.07 -1.06
C ASN A 137 -4.40 -0.49 -0.19
N LEU A 138 -5.19 -1.41 -0.77
CA LEU A 138 -6.40 -1.96 -0.18
C LEU A 138 -6.05 -3.07 0.81
N THR A 139 -6.35 -2.83 2.08
CA THR A 139 -5.99 -3.70 3.21
C THR A 139 -7.21 -4.35 3.87
N GLY A 140 -8.30 -4.50 3.15
CA GLY A 140 -9.53 -5.18 3.56
C GLY A 140 -10.31 -5.69 2.37
N THR A 141 -11.43 -6.38 2.63
CA THR A 141 -12.28 -7.04 1.63
C THR A 141 -13.75 -6.63 1.76
N HIS A 142 -14.02 -5.49 2.41
CA HIS A 142 -15.35 -4.93 2.50
C HIS A 142 -15.61 -3.93 1.37
N ASP A 143 -16.82 -3.94 0.84
CA ASP A 143 -17.28 -2.96 -0.15
C ASP A 143 -16.41 -2.90 -1.42
N ASP A 144 -15.78 -4.03 -1.79
CA ASP A 144 -14.84 -4.12 -2.90
C ASP A 144 -15.41 -3.55 -4.21
N ASP A 145 -16.65 -3.86 -4.56
CA ASP A 145 -17.30 -3.34 -5.78
C ASP A 145 -17.33 -1.80 -5.79
N VAL A 146 -17.68 -1.19 -4.65
CA VAL A 146 -17.73 0.26 -4.50
C VAL A 146 -16.34 0.88 -4.59
N ILE A 147 -15.36 0.23 -3.96
CA ILE A 147 -13.97 0.67 -3.98
C ILE A 147 -13.39 0.58 -5.39
N PHE A 148 -13.65 -0.53 -6.11
CA PHE A 148 -13.19 -0.70 -7.49
C PHE A 148 -13.81 0.33 -8.44
N ASP A 149 -15.08 0.66 -8.25
CA ASP A 149 -15.75 1.73 -9.01
C ASP A 149 -15.11 3.11 -8.77
N ILE A 150 -14.74 3.43 -7.51
CA ILE A 150 -14.05 4.67 -7.17
C ILE A 150 -12.67 4.72 -7.86
N ILE A 151 -11.88 3.65 -7.74
CA ILE A 151 -10.54 3.55 -8.30
C ILE A 151 -10.58 3.64 -9.82
N GLY A 152 -11.45 2.85 -10.46
CA GLY A 152 -11.62 2.82 -11.91
C GLY A 152 -12.07 4.18 -12.48
N SER A 153 -13.05 4.82 -11.83
CA SER A 153 -13.55 6.15 -12.25
C SER A 153 -12.49 7.25 -12.15
N ALA A 154 -11.58 7.13 -11.21
CA ALA A 154 -10.51 8.09 -11.01
C ALA A 154 -9.24 7.79 -11.82
N GLY A 155 -9.15 6.64 -12.47
CA GLY A 155 -7.93 6.18 -13.14
C GLY A 155 -6.77 5.93 -12.17
N ALA A 156 -7.07 5.62 -10.90
CA ALA A 156 -6.06 5.25 -9.91
C ALA A 156 -5.67 3.78 -10.05
N SER A 157 -4.50 3.43 -9.53
CA SER A 157 -4.01 2.05 -9.48
C SER A 157 -4.42 1.39 -8.17
N LEU A 158 -4.56 0.06 -8.19
CA LEU A 158 -4.89 -0.76 -7.03
C LEU A 158 -3.71 -1.66 -6.65
N LEU A 159 -3.33 -1.64 -5.37
CA LEU A 159 -2.55 -2.69 -4.73
C LEU A 159 -3.49 -3.46 -3.79
N MET A 160 -3.75 -4.71 -4.11
CA MET A 160 -4.66 -5.55 -3.33
C MET A 160 -3.83 -6.46 -2.42
N CYS A 161 -3.99 -6.26 -1.11
CA CYS A 161 -3.37 -7.13 -0.12
C CYS A 161 -4.19 -8.41 0.04
N PHE A 162 -3.51 -9.56 0.07
CA PHE A 162 -4.16 -10.77 0.55
C PHE A 162 -4.43 -10.65 2.05
N THR A 163 -5.69 -10.70 2.43
CA THR A 163 -6.12 -10.70 3.83
C THR A 163 -6.84 -11.99 4.15
N PRO A 164 -6.44 -12.70 5.20
CA PRO A 164 -7.10 -13.97 5.59
C PRO A 164 -8.46 -13.77 6.28
N GLY A 165 -8.82 -12.54 6.60
CA GLY A 165 -10.08 -12.12 7.20
C GLY A 165 -10.66 -10.93 6.44
N GLU A 166 -11.46 -10.12 7.12
CA GLU A 166 -12.08 -8.94 6.54
C GLU A 166 -11.07 -7.80 6.34
N THR A 167 -10.03 -7.76 7.17
CA THR A 167 -8.96 -6.76 7.10
C THR A 167 -7.60 -7.37 7.44
N VAL A 168 -6.51 -6.68 7.12
CA VAL A 168 -5.13 -7.04 7.54
C VAL A 168 -4.95 -7.10 9.06
N ARG A 169 -5.90 -6.59 9.84
CA ARG A 169 -5.87 -6.56 11.32
C ARG A 169 -6.41 -7.83 11.95
N ASP A 170 -7.04 -8.70 11.16
CA ASP A 170 -7.59 -9.93 11.67
C ASP A 170 -6.47 -10.93 11.97
N GLU A 171 -6.62 -11.66 13.08
CA GLU A 171 -5.60 -12.64 13.48
C GLU A 171 -5.51 -13.78 12.47
N LEU A 172 -4.28 -14.04 12.04
CA LEU A 172 -3.96 -15.13 11.13
C LEU A 172 -4.20 -16.49 11.84
N SER A 173 -5.34 -17.11 11.57
CA SER A 173 -5.60 -18.52 11.91
C SER A 173 -5.43 -19.47 10.71
N ILE A 174 -4.96 -18.95 9.57
CA ILE A 174 -4.92 -19.72 8.33
C ILE A 174 -3.57 -20.43 8.18
N ARG A 175 -3.63 -21.75 7.99
CA ARG A 175 -2.56 -22.51 7.35
C ARG A 175 -2.75 -22.34 5.85
N ILE A 176 -1.81 -21.73 5.18
CA ILE A 176 -1.77 -21.73 3.72
C ILE A 176 -1.31 -23.14 3.32
N GLU A 177 -2.27 -24.04 3.02
CA GLU A 177 -2.01 -25.42 2.60
C GLU A 177 -1.86 -25.54 1.05
N ALA A 178 -2.23 -24.49 0.32
CA ALA A 178 -2.15 -24.41 -1.13
C ALA A 178 -1.84 -22.97 -1.57
N ASP A 179 -1.51 -22.79 -2.85
CA ASP A 179 -1.34 -21.46 -3.43
C ASP A 179 -2.64 -20.66 -3.26
N PRO A 180 -2.60 -19.51 -2.61
CA PRO A 180 -3.78 -18.67 -2.37
C PRO A 180 -4.26 -17.96 -3.65
N ILE A 181 -3.49 -18.00 -4.72
CA ILE A 181 -3.82 -17.39 -6.01
C ILE A 181 -4.25 -18.52 -6.95
N PRO A 182 -5.51 -18.54 -7.42
CA PRO A 182 -6.01 -19.59 -8.31
C PRO A 182 -5.37 -19.55 -9.69
#